data_39a29b7578a05c5e197217b6d0491b70
#
_entry.id   39a29b7578a05c5e197217b6d0491b70
#
_cell.length_a   1.000
_cell.length_b   1.000
_cell.length_c   1.000
_cell.angle_alpha   90.00
_cell.angle_beta   90.00
_cell.angle_gamma   90.00
#
_symmetry.space_group_name_H-M   'P 1'
#
loop_
_entity.id
_entity.type
_entity.pdbx_description
1 polymer ?
#
loop_
_entity_poly.entity_id
_entity_poly.type
_entity_poly.pdbx_seq_one_letter_code
_entity_poly.pdbx_strand_id
1 'polypeptide(L)'
;MEWPKRARTADWENGVLTLDGEKKFEIPELTLALMERLAGYTLVGFHAKGYPVTDELLAPFAEHKSMVNFGVEDGALTDACFPVFFAMPKLRYLLLDGNAAIHGSGLSALQSCKLDLLTLNRTGLDDAGLLQAASIPKLSHIQIDHTAVTYEGLLAIAGNNRIEPVAHVQFTKEQMEYFSQIQREKGKKPVQLD
;
A
#
# COMPACT_ATOMS: atom_id res chain seq x y z
N MET A 1 -6.95 24.85 -21.46
CA MET A 1 -5.96 24.31 -20.51
C MET A 1 -5.03 23.38 -21.26
N GLU A 2 -3.74 23.71 -21.32
CA GLU A 2 -2.76 22.89 -22.06
C GLU A 2 -2.06 21.93 -21.11
N TRP A 3 -2.24 20.64 -21.34
CA TRP A 3 -1.63 19.57 -20.56
C TRP A 3 -0.18 19.36 -20.99
N PRO A 4 0.74 18.99 -20.07
CA PRO A 4 2.12 18.69 -20.44
C PRO A 4 2.18 17.48 -21.38
N LYS A 5 3.18 17.48 -22.27
CA LYS A 5 3.44 16.31 -23.15
C LYS A 5 3.98 15.10 -22.37
N ARG A 6 4.53 15.32 -21.18
CA ARG A 6 5.11 14.30 -20.30
C ARG A 6 4.82 14.68 -18.87
N ALA A 7 4.59 13.68 -18.03
CA ALA A 7 4.56 13.78 -16.57
C ALA A 7 5.14 12.52 -15.97
N ARG A 8 5.84 12.64 -14.84
CA ARG A 8 6.39 11.53 -14.09
C ARG A 8 5.65 11.29 -12.78
N THR A 9 5.08 12.33 -12.20
CA THR A 9 4.25 12.23 -11.00
C THR A 9 2.93 12.94 -11.21
N ALA A 10 1.89 12.44 -10.55
CA ALA A 10 0.57 13.02 -10.52
C ALA A 10 0.02 12.89 -9.10
N ASP A 11 -0.21 14.02 -8.46
CA ASP A 11 -0.73 14.13 -7.10
C ASP A 11 -2.04 14.89 -7.12
N TRP A 12 -3.10 14.30 -6.60
CA TRP A 12 -4.41 14.93 -6.48
C TRP A 12 -4.78 15.08 -5.00
N GLU A 13 -5.08 16.30 -4.61
CA GLU A 13 -5.57 16.60 -3.26
C GLU A 13 -6.49 17.82 -3.29
N ASN A 14 -7.62 17.76 -2.58
CA ASN A 14 -8.57 18.88 -2.42
C ASN A 14 -9.03 19.53 -3.75
N GLY A 15 -9.27 18.72 -4.79
CA GLY A 15 -9.71 19.24 -6.09
C GLY A 15 -8.61 19.82 -6.97
N VAL A 16 -7.34 19.64 -6.59
CA VAL A 16 -6.18 20.11 -7.33
C VAL A 16 -5.32 18.93 -7.78
N LEU A 17 -5.15 18.77 -9.07
CA LEU A 17 -4.17 17.86 -9.66
C LEU A 17 -2.86 18.59 -9.87
N THR A 18 -1.78 18.08 -9.30
CA THR A 18 -0.42 18.60 -9.48
C THR A 18 0.40 17.61 -10.29
N LEU A 19 0.98 18.02 -11.39
CA LEU A 19 1.89 17.20 -12.20
C LEU A 19 3.33 17.65 -12.00
N ASP A 20 4.22 16.70 -11.70
CA ASP A 20 5.66 16.90 -11.45
C ASP A 20 5.96 17.93 -10.34
N GLY A 21 5.05 18.08 -9.38
CA GLY A 21 5.17 19.04 -8.29
C GLY A 21 4.99 20.51 -8.68
N GLU A 22 4.80 20.81 -9.96
CA GLU A 22 4.82 22.20 -10.48
C GLU A 22 3.50 22.62 -11.12
N LYS A 23 3.00 21.83 -12.09
CA LYS A 23 1.81 22.20 -12.88
C LYS A 23 0.54 21.82 -12.15
N LYS A 24 -0.24 22.82 -11.75
CA LYS A 24 -1.50 22.66 -11.02
C LYS A 24 -2.71 22.89 -11.93
N PHE A 25 -3.70 22.06 -11.76
CA PHE A 25 -4.98 22.09 -12.45
C PHE A 25 -6.11 21.95 -11.44
N GLU A 26 -7.09 22.82 -11.49
CA GLU A 26 -8.33 22.65 -10.72
C GLU A 26 -9.15 21.53 -11.37
N ILE A 27 -9.21 20.40 -10.69
CA ILE A 27 -9.88 19.17 -11.12
C ILE A 27 -10.69 18.67 -9.92
N PRO A 28 -11.94 19.09 -9.75
CA PRO A 28 -12.73 18.77 -8.57
C PRO A 28 -13.09 17.29 -8.46
N GLU A 29 -13.07 16.56 -9.59
CA GLU A 29 -13.46 15.16 -9.64
C GLU A 29 -12.46 14.31 -10.41
N LEU A 30 -12.11 13.15 -9.86
CA LEU A 30 -11.35 12.11 -10.55
C LEU A 30 -12.30 11.24 -11.37
N THR A 31 -12.36 11.48 -12.65
CA THR A 31 -13.18 10.71 -13.60
C THR A 31 -12.37 9.61 -14.28
N LEU A 32 -13.04 8.57 -14.80
CA LEU A 32 -12.37 7.49 -15.54
C LEU A 32 -11.55 8.05 -16.71
N ALA A 33 -12.09 9.01 -17.47
CA ALA A 33 -11.37 9.65 -18.58
C ALA A 33 -10.11 10.39 -18.15
N LEU A 34 -10.12 10.99 -16.94
CA LEU A 34 -8.92 11.58 -16.35
C LEU A 34 -7.90 10.50 -15.95
N MET A 35 -8.35 9.42 -15.32
CA MET A 35 -7.47 8.31 -14.91
C MET A 35 -6.83 7.63 -16.14
N GLU A 36 -7.59 7.42 -17.23
CA GLU A 36 -7.07 6.94 -18.51
C GLU A 36 -5.98 7.87 -19.07
N ARG A 37 -6.22 9.18 -19.01
CA ARG A 37 -5.25 10.18 -19.44
C ARG A 37 -3.97 10.13 -18.59
N LEU A 38 -4.10 10.04 -17.27
CA LEU A 38 -2.96 9.95 -16.35
C LEU A 38 -2.19 8.65 -16.57
N ALA A 39 -2.88 7.53 -16.74
CA ALA A 39 -2.26 6.23 -17.04
C ALA A 39 -1.52 6.23 -18.40
N GLY A 40 -1.88 7.12 -19.33
CA GLY A 40 -1.16 7.31 -20.59
C GLY A 40 0.22 7.97 -20.45
N TYR A 41 0.52 8.58 -19.29
CA TYR A 41 1.87 9.08 -19.00
C TYR A 41 2.78 7.94 -18.48
N THR A 42 4.09 8.11 -18.63
CA THR A 42 5.08 7.20 -18.00
C THR A 42 5.32 7.61 -16.55
N LEU A 43 4.26 7.54 -15.74
CA LEU A 43 4.34 7.92 -14.33
C LEU A 43 5.23 6.97 -13.55
N VAL A 44 5.97 7.51 -12.60
CA VAL A 44 6.67 6.76 -11.55
C VAL A 44 5.99 6.91 -10.19
N GLY A 45 5.11 7.91 -10.05
CA GLY A 45 4.31 8.17 -8.85
C GLY A 45 2.92 8.65 -9.20
N PHE A 46 1.92 8.11 -8.51
CA PHE A 46 0.55 8.58 -8.48
C PHE A 46 0.07 8.61 -7.04
N HIS A 47 -0.56 9.71 -6.64
CA HIS A 47 -1.16 9.83 -5.34
C HIS A 47 -2.49 10.61 -5.41
N ALA A 48 -3.53 10.07 -4.78
CA ALA A 48 -4.82 10.73 -4.61
C ALA A 48 -5.23 10.64 -3.14
N LYS A 49 -5.63 11.77 -2.56
CA LYS A 49 -6.00 11.85 -1.14
C LYS A 49 -7.32 12.57 -0.94
N GLY A 50 -8.18 11.97 -0.08
CA GLY A 50 -9.43 12.59 0.33
C GLY A 50 -10.50 12.65 -0.77
N TYR A 51 -10.40 11.77 -1.78
CA TYR A 51 -11.43 11.57 -2.81
C TYR A 51 -11.87 10.10 -2.80
N PRO A 52 -13.16 9.80 -2.95
CA PRO A 52 -13.68 8.42 -2.94
C PRO A 52 -13.31 7.66 -4.22
N VAL A 53 -12.01 7.47 -4.46
CA VAL A 53 -11.50 6.66 -5.56
C VAL A 53 -11.98 5.23 -5.37
N THR A 54 -12.70 4.70 -6.36
CA THR A 54 -13.19 3.31 -6.38
C THR A 54 -12.23 2.40 -7.15
N ASP A 55 -12.39 1.09 -6.99
CA ASP A 55 -11.58 0.08 -7.71
C ASP A 55 -11.68 0.25 -9.24
N GLU A 56 -12.85 0.65 -9.76
CA GLU A 56 -13.07 0.87 -11.19
C GLU A 56 -12.21 2.02 -11.74
N LEU A 57 -12.01 3.08 -10.94
CA LEU A 57 -11.17 4.21 -11.34
C LEU A 57 -9.69 3.84 -11.44
N LEU A 58 -9.26 2.73 -10.83
CA LEU A 58 -7.87 2.24 -10.93
C LEU A 58 -7.61 1.40 -12.17
N ALA A 59 -8.64 0.87 -12.83
CA ALA A 59 -8.48 -0.03 -13.97
C ALA A 59 -7.50 0.45 -15.06
N PRO A 60 -7.44 1.76 -15.42
CA PRO A 60 -6.48 2.25 -16.40
C PRO A 60 -5.01 2.02 -16.04
N PHE A 61 -4.70 1.83 -14.76
CA PHE A 61 -3.32 1.61 -14.30
C PHE A 61 -2.91 0.14 -14.29
N ALA A 62 -3.80 -0.81 -14.61
CA ALA A 62 -3.56 -2.26 -14.45
C ALA A 62 -2.31 -2.79 -15.17
N GLU A 63 -1.78 -2.09 -16.18
CA GLU A 63 -0.58 -2.50 -16.90
C GLU A 63 0.56 -1.47 -16.82
N HIS A 64 0.54 -0.61 -15.81
CA HIS A 64 1.48 0.50 -15.71
C HIS A 64 2.87 0.04 -15.26
N LYS A 65 3.81 -0.13 -16.19
CA LYS A 65 5.12 -0.77 -15.95
C LYS A 65 6.17 0.11 -15.26
N SER A 66 5.97 1.43 -15.20
CA SER A 66 6.95 2.37 -14.63
C SER A 66 6.66 2.78 -13.20
N MET A 67 5.47 2.46 -12.67
CA MET A 67 5.03 2.87 -11.34
C MET A 67 5.95 2.33 -10.25
N VAL A 68 6.39 3.24 -9.36
CA VAL A 68 7.23 2.95 -8.18
C VAL A 68 6.46 3.27 -6.90
N ASN A 69 5.74 4.40 -6.90
CA ASN A 69 4.89 4.85 -5.81
C ASN A 69 3.44 4.90 -6.27
N PHE A 70 2.54 4.29 -5.51
CA PHE A 70 1.11 4.42 -5.77
C PHE A 70 0.38 4.64 -4.45
N GLY A 71 -0.45 5.67 -4.39
CA GLY A 71 -1.22 6.01 -3.20
C GLY A 71 -2.65 6.40 -3.53
N VAL A 72 -3.58 5.84 -2.77
CA VAL A 72 -4.97 6.31 -2.66
C VAL A 72 -5.31 6.30 -1.19
N GLU A 73 -5.32 7.48 -0.57
CA GLU A 73 -5.62 7.64 0.84
C GLU A 73 -7.01 8.25 1.03
N ASP A 74 -7.70 7.79 2.09
CA ASP A 74 -9.06 8.23 2.44
C ASP A 74 -10.03 8.10 1.23
N GLY A 75 -9.91 6.98 0.49
CA GLY A 75 -10.68 6.64 -0.71
C GLY A 75 -11.85 5.69 -0.41
N ALA A 76 -12.31 5.01 -1.47
CA ALA A 76 -13.38 4.01 -1.40
C ALA A 76 -12.94 2.66 -2.01
N LEU A 77 -11.64 2.35 -1.91
CA LEU A 77 -11.09 1.08 -2.40
C LEU A 77 -11.53 -0.09 -1.53
N THR A 78 -11.68 -1.23 -2.18
CA THR A 78 -11.91 -2.53 -1.55
C THR A 78 -10.77 -3.50 -1.89
N ASP A 79 -10.86 -4.74 -1.41
CA ASP A 79 -9.90 -5.78 -1.76
C ASP A 79 -9.86 -6.09 -3.28
N ALA A 80 -10.85 -5.66 -4.06
CA ALA A 80 -10.87 -5.80 -5.52
C ALA A 80 -9.84 -4.90 -6.23
N CYS A 81 -9.19 -3.96 -5.54
CA CYS A 81 -8.12 -3.13 -6.11
C CYS A 81 -6.80 -3.90 -6.35
N PHE A 82 -6.50 -4.95 -5.59
CA PHE A 82 -5.18 -5.59 -5.60
C PHE A 82 -4.74 -6.15 -6.96
N PRO A 83 -5.61 -6.74 -7.81
CA PRO A 83 -5.21 -7.18 -9.13
C PRO A 83 -4.59 -6.11 -10.03
N VAL A 84 -4.95 -4.83 -9.83
CA VAL A 84 -4.38 -3.70 -10.58
C VAL A 84 -2.87 -3.60 -10.38
N PHE A 85 -2.38 -3.91 -9.18
CA PHE A 85 -0.97 -3.77 -8.83
C PHE A 85 -0.12 -4.98 -9.23
N PHE A 86 -0.73 -6.13 -9.51
CA PHE A 86 -0.03 -7.36 -9.89
C PHE A 86 0.95 -7.16 -11.08
N ALA A 87 0.56 -6.35 -12.06
CA ALA A 87 1.35 -6.11 -13.25
C ALA A 87 2.32 -4.91 -13.13
N MET A 88 2.54 -4.37 -11.92
CA MET A 88 3.46 -3.26 -11.66
C MET A 88 4.82 -3.76 -11.12
N PRO A 89 5.76 -4.22 -11.97
CA PRO A 89 6.98 -4.90 -11.52
C PRO A 89 7.97 -3.99 -10.78
N LYS A 90 7.78 -2.68 -10.83
CA LYS A 90 8.63 -1.68 -10.18
C LYS A 90 8.00 -1.08 -8.92
N LEU A 91 6.77 -1.48 -8.58
CA LEU A 91 6.07 -0.95 -7.41
C LEU A 91 6.82 -1.29 -6.12
N ARG A 92 7.16 -0.26 -5.35
CA ARG A 92 7.88 -0.36 -4.08
C ARG A 92 7.10 0.19 -2.89
N TYR A 93 6.28 1.20 -3.12
CA TYR A 93 5.53 1.90 -2.08
C TYR A 93 4.06 1.92 -2.47
N LEU A 94 3.23 1.30 -1.64
CA LEU A 94 1.78 1.26 -1.82
C LEU A 94 1.11 1.83 -0.58
N LEU A 95 0.42 2.97 -0.76
CA LEU A 95 -0.20 3.75 0.31
C LEU A 95 -1.71 3.67 0.17
N LEU A 96 -2.38 2.96 1.09
CA LEU A 96 -3.82 2.68 1.01
C LEU A 96 -4.56 3.06 2.31
N ASP A 97 -3.99 3.97 3.09
CA ASP A 97 -4.57 4.41 4.35
C ASP A 97 -6.00 4.95 4.19
N GLY A 98 -6.86 4.67 5.16
CA GLY A 98 -8.21 5.21 5.20
C GLY A 98 -9.23 4.56 4.26
N ASN A 99 -8.87 3.47 3.54
CA ASN A 99 -9.81 2.69 2.75
C ASN A 99 -10.44 1.60 3.63
N ALA A 100 -11.52 1.94 4.32
CA ALA A 100 -12.12 1.09 5.36
C ALA A 100 -12.60 -0.29 4.87
N ALA A 101 -12.87 -0.45 3.57
CA ALA A 101 -13.32 -1.72 2.97
C ALA A 101 -12.18 -2.62 2.49
N ILE A 102 -10.92 -2.26 2.75
CA ILE A 102 -9.76 -3.14 2.54
C ILE A 102 -9.57 -4.01 3.78
N HIS A 103 -9.80 -5.33 3.63
CA HIS A 103 -9.59 -6.34 4.68
C HIS A 103 -8.31 -7.15 4.47
N GLY A 104 -7.68 -7.02 3.31
CA GLY A 104 -6.43 -7.68 2.94
C GLY A 104 -6.64 -9.01 2.20
N SER A 105 -7.87 -9.38 1.86
CA SER A 105 -8.17 -10.50 0.98
C SER A 105 -7.62 -10.21 -0.42
N GLY A 106 -6.67 -11.00 -0.88
CA GLY A 106 -6.02 -10.78 -2.18
C GLY A 106 -4.66 -10.07 -2.12
N LEU A 107 -4.15 -9.67 -0.96
CA LEU A 107 -2.79 -9.14 -0.80
C LEU A 107 -1.71 -10.11 -1.31
N SER A 108 -1.98 -11.42 -1.29
CA SER A 108 -1.11 -12.42 -1.90
C SER A 108 -0.87 -12.20 -3.40
N ALA A 109 -1.75 -11.49 -4.13
CA ALA A 109 -1.52 -11.10 -5.53
C ALA A 109 -0.29 -10.20 -5.70
N LEU A 110 0.16 -9.51 -4.64
CA LEU A 110 1.33 -8.63 -4.68
C LEU A 110 2.68 -9.36 -4.59
N GLN A 111 2.69 -10.69 -4.60
CA GLN A 111 3.94 -11.49 -4.52
C GLN A 111 4.90 -11.24 -5.69
N SER A 112 4.40 -10.81 -6.86
CA SER A 112 5.21 -10.45 -8.02
C SER A 112 5.84 -9.05 -7.92
N CYS A 113 5.34 -8.20 -7.01
CA CYS A 113 5.83 -6.85 -6.81
C CYS A 113 7.12 -6.84 -5.98
N LYS A 114 7.88 -5.74 -6.12
CA LYS A 114 9.08 -5.48 -5.29
C LYS A 114 8.73 -4.55 -4.13
N LEU A 115 7.59 -4.80 -3.51
CA LEU A 115 7.03 -3.92 -2.49
C LEU A 115 7.92 -3.89 -1.25
N ASP A 116 8.36 -2.69 -0.85
CA ASP A 116 9.15 -2.45 0.37
C ASP A 116 8.26 -1.95 1.51
N LEU A 117 7.31 -1.05 1.20
CA LEU A 117 6.39 -0.43 2.15
C LEU A 117 4.94 -0.62 1.70
N LEU A 118 4.10 -1.04 2.64
CA LEU A 118 2.64 -1.07 2.52
C LEU A 118 2.03 -0.33 3.70
N THR A 119 1.19 0.69 3.44
CA THR A 119 0.44 1.34 4.50
C THR A 119 -1.04 1.01 4.39
N LEU A 120 -1.62 0.58 5.51
CA LEU A 120 -2.99 0.13 5.65
C LEU A 120 -3.63 0.70 6.93
N ASN A 121 -3.16 1.86 7.39
CA ASN A 121 -3.75 2.50 8.57
C ASN A 121 -5.23 2.85 8.32
N ARG A 122 -6.07 2.73 9.33
CA ARG A 122 -7.51 3.03 9.25
C ARG A 122 -8.23 2.26 8.14
N THR A 123 -7.82 1.01 7.89
CA THR A 123 -8.50 0.06 7.00
C THR A 123 -9.20 -1.03 7.80
N GLY A 124 -9.97 -1.89 7.13
CA GLY A 124 -10.57 -3.08 7.72
C GLY A 124 -9.61 -4.27 7.83
N LEU A 125 -8.28 -4.08 7.60
CA LEU A 125 -7.30 -5.17 7.65
C LEU A 125 -7.46 -6.01 8.92
N ASP A 126 -7.59 -7.31 8.74
CA ASP A 126 -7.70 -8.30 9.81
C ASP A 126 -6.44 -9.21 9.90
N ASP A 127 -6.47 -10.17 10.82
CA ASP A 127 -5.36 -11.10 11.02
C ASP A 127 -5.07 -11.97 9.78
N ALA A 128 -6.11 -12.37 9.05
CA ALA A 128 -5.97 -13.15 7.83
C ALA A 128 -5.31 -12.32 6.72
N GLY A 129 -5.72 -11.06 6.57
CA GLY A 129 -5.10 -10.11 5.65
C GLY A 129 -3.65 -9.81 6.00
N LEU A 130 -3.33 -9.66 7.30
CA LEU A 130 -1.95 -9.46 7.76
C LEU A 130 -1.05 -10.65 7.40
N LEU A 131 -1.55 -11.89 7.55
CA LEU A 131 -0.82 -13.10 7.13
C LEU A 131 -0.55 -13.11 5.62
N GLN A 132 -1.51 -12.66 4.79
CA GLN A 132 -1.29 -12.52 3.36
C GLN A 132 -0.23 -11.45 3.05
N ALA A 133 -0.30 -10.28 3.70
CA ALA A 133 0.73 -9.25 3.57
C ALA A 133 2.12 -9.77 3.95
N ALA A 134 2.23 -10.55 5.02
CA ALA A 134 3.47 -11.15 5.46
C ALA A 134 4.07 -12.16 4.45
N SER A 135 3.28 -12.67 3.51
CA SER A 135 3.75 -13.54 2.44
C SER A 135 4.43 -12.79 1.27
N ILE A 136 4.31 -11.46 1.19
CA ILE A 136 4.89 -10.65 0.11
C ILE A 136 6.42 -10.66 0.23
N PRO A 137 7.17 -11.14 -0.80
CA PRO A 137 8.58 -11.54 -0.61
C PRO A 137 9.56 -10.43 -0.25
N LYS A 138 9.27 -9.18 -0.64
CA LYS A 138 10.17 -8.03 -0.45
C LYS A 138 9.66 -7.03 0.58
N LEU A 139 8.44 -7.20 1.07
CA LEU A 139 7.85 -6.31 2.05
C LEU A 139 8.70 -6.29 3.32
N SER A 140 9.17 -5.09 3.70
CA SER A 140 9.97 -4.86 4.90
C SER A 140 9.26 -4.01 5.94
N HIS A 141 8.33 -3.15 5.52
CA HIS A 141 7.59 -2.27 6.42
C HIS A 141 6.09 -2.36 6.12
N ILE A 142 5.30 -2.53 7.17
CA ILE A 142 3.85 -2.47 7.08
C ILE A 142 3.30 -1.55 8.18
N GLN A 143 2.41 -0.62 7.82
CA GLN A 143 1.71 0.24 8.78
C GLN A 143 0.27 -0.24 8.94
N ILE A 144 -0.17 -0.45 10.18
CA ILE A 144 -1.45 -1.10 10.51
C ILE A 144 -2.20 -0.43 11.67
N ASP A 145 -1.94 0.84 11.95
CA ASP A 145 -2.65 1.55 13.01
C ASP A 145 -4.15 1.66 12.71
N HIS A 146 -4.97 1.52 13.75
CA HIS A 146 -6.43 1.60 13.66
C HIS A 146 -7.05 0.60 12.67
N THR A 147 -6.55 -0.65 12.68
CA THR A 147 -7.09 -1.78 11.90
C THR A 147 -7.81 -2.79 12.82
N ALA A 148 -8.35 -3.86 12.23
CA ALA A 148 -8.93 -4.98 12.97
C ALA A 148 -7.90 -6.07 13.36
N VAL A 149 -6.61 -5.84 13.11
CA VAL A 149 -5.54 -6.77 13.49
C VAL A 149 -5.47 -6.89 15.00
N THR A 150 -5.50 -8.13 15.50
CA THR A 150 -5.34 -8.43 16.91
C THR A 150 -3.87 -8.63 17.30
N TYR A 151 -3.59 -8.67 18.61
CA TYR A 151 -2.24 -8.98 19.07
C TYR A 151 -1.82 -10.41 18.73
N GLU A 152 -2.77 -11.36 18.74
CA GLU A 152 -2.57 -12.73 18.29
C GLU A 152 -2.19 -12.79 16.81
N GLY A 153 -2.88 -12.03 15.96
CA GLY A 153 -2.55 -11.89 14.54
C GLY A 153 -1.15 -11.32 14.33
N LEU A 154 -0.78 -10.28 15.10
CA LEU A 154 0.57 -9.74 15.06
C LEU A 154 1.62 -10.81 15.45
N LEU A 155 1.40 -11.57 16.52
CA LEU A 155 2.31 -12.62 16.95
C LEU A 155 2.43 -13.76 15.92
N ALA A 156 1.38 -14.02 15.14
CA ALA A 156 1.41 -15.05 14.09
C ALA A 156 2.47 -14.76 13.01
N ILE A 157 2.75 -13.48 12.73
CA ILE A 157 3.79 -13.07 11.77
C ILE A 157 5.17 -12.88 12.40
N ALA A 158 5.33 -13.00 13.71
CA ALA A 158 6.60 -12.74 14.41
C ALA A 158 7.74 -13.69 13.98
N GLY A 159 7.43 -14.84 13.33
CA GLY A 159 8.43 -15.70 12.67
C GLY A 159 9.05 -15.09 11.41
N ASN A 160 8.45 -14.05 10.85
CA ASN A 160 8.97 -13.33 9.69
C ASN A 160 9.79 -12.12 10.15
N ASN A 161 11.08 -12.35 10.40
CA ASN A 161 12.01 -11.31 10.89
C ASN A 161 12.37 -10.24 9.84
N ARG A 162 11.84 -10.34 8.63
CA ARG A 162 12.02 -9.34 7.57
C ARG A 162 11.06 -8.16 7.71
N ILE A 163 9.85 -8.42 8.22
CA ILE A 163 8.80 -7.40 8.29
C ILE A 163 8.88 -6.67 9.63
N GLU A 164 8.97 -5.35 9.53
CA GLU A 164 8.82 -4.43 10.65
C GLU A 164 7.40 -3.84 10.62
N PRO A 165 6.49 -4.30 11.51
CA PRO A 165 5.18 -3.69 11.64
C PRO A 165 5.32 -2.37 12.38
N VAL A 166 4.66 -1.33 11.84
CA VAL A 166 4.53 -0.04 12.49
C VAL A 166 3.09 0.11 12.95
N ALA A 167 2.91 0.11 14.27
CA ALA A 167 1.60 0.15 14.94
C ALA A 167 1.74 0.99 16.22
N HIS A 168 1.86 2.32 16.04
CA HIS A 168 2.21 3.23 17.14
C HIS A 168 1.14 3.36 18.21
N VAL A 169 -0.13 3.18 17.85
CA VAL A 169 -1.27 3.38 18.75
C VAL A 169 -2.12 2.13 18.96
N GLN A 170 -1.92 1.09 18.17
CA GLN A 170 -2.74 -0.13 18.22
C GLN A 170 -2.27 -1.10 19.31
N PHE A 171 -0.97 -1.15 19.56
CA PHE A 171 -0.37 -2.06 20.54
C PHE A 171 0.46 -1.30 21.56
N THR A 172 0.54 -1.84 22.79
CA THR A 172 1.37 -1.23 23.84
C THR A 172 2.85 -1.38 23.52
N LYS A 173 3.66 -0.55 24.16
CA LYS A 173 5.12 -0.64 24.04
C LYS A 173 5.64 -2.03 24.46
N GLU A 174 5.12 -2.60 25.54
CA GLU A 174 5.49 -3.92 26.03
C GLU A 174 5.14 -5.02 25.01
N GLN A 175 3.98 -4.91 24.34
CA GLN A 175 3.58 -5.85 23.30
C GLN A 175 4.53 -5.78 22.09
N MET A 176 4.93 -4.59 21.67
CA MET A 176 5.87 -4.41 20.55
C MET A 176 7.30 -4.84 20.91
N GLU A 177 7.73 -4.63 22.15
CA GLU A 177 9.02 -5.13 22.65
C GLU A 177 9.06 -6.66 22.67
N TYR A 178 7.99 -7.30 23.13
CA TYR A 178 7.87 -8.78 23.13
C TYR A 178 7.84 -9.34 21.71
N PHE A 179 7.09 -8.72 20.79
CA PHE A 179 7.12 -9.08 19.38
C PHE A 179 8.55 -9.03 18.80
N SER A 180 9.25 -7.93 19.05
CA SER A 180 10.64 -7.74 18.59
C SER A 180 11.61 -8.76 19.20
N GLN A 181 11.36 -9.20 20.44
CA GLN A 181 12.13 -10.26 21.07
C GLN A 181 11.93 -11.59 20.33
N ILE A 182 10.68 -11.98 20.04
CA ILE A 182 10.37 -13.22 19.31
C ILE A 182 11.03 -13.20 17.92
N GLN A 183 10.99 -12.07 17.21
CA GLN A 183 11.66 -11.95 15.91
C GLN A 183 13.16 -12.20 16.01
N ARG A 184 13.82 -11.65 17.02
CA ARG A 184 15.27 -11.85 17.26
C ARG A 184 15.60 -13.30 17.60
N GLU A 185 14.76 -13.98 18.39
CA GLU A 185 14.96 -15.37 18.77
C GLU A 185 14.75 -16.32 17.60
N LYS A 186 13.69 -16.13 16.81
CA LYS A 186 13.39 -16.95 15.62
C LYS A 186 14.32 -16.66 14.43
N GLY A 187 14.92 -15.48 14.36
CA GLY A 187 15.90 -15.12 13.35
C GLY A 187 17.29 -15.71 13.59
N LYS A 188 17.57 -16.24 14.76
CA LYS A 188 18.80 -17.01 15.03
C LYS A 188 18.64 -18.38 14.40
N LYS A 189 19.52 -18.73 13.44
CA LYS A 189 19.63 -20.13 12.98
C LYS A 189 19.79 -21.02 14.19
N PRO A 190 19.13 -22.21 14.23
CA PRO A 190 19.35 -23.15 15.32
C PRO A 190 20.86 -23.45 15.38
N VAL A 191 21.44 -23.34 16.58
CA VAL A 191 22.81 -23.78 16.84
C VAL A 191 22.80 -25.27 16.55
N GLN A 192 23.52 -25.71 15.52
CA GLN A 192 23.84 -27.15 15.38
C GLN A 192 24.70 -27.51 16.58
N LEU A 193 24.11 -28.25 17.50
CA LEU A 193 24.90 -28.97 18.52
C LEU A 193 25.50 -30.17 17.80
N ASP A 194 26.81 -30.11 17.57
CA ASP A 194 27.63 -31.25 17.16
C ASP A 194 27.65 -32.29 18.28
#